data_479fcab1227df7e4fae569fa6895f7a1
#
_entry.id   479fcab1227df7e4fae569fa6895f7a1
#
_cell.length_a   1.000
_cell.length_b   1.000
_cell.length_c   1.000
_cell.angle_alpha   90.00
_cell.angle_beta   90.00
_cell.angle_gamma   90.00
#
_symmetry.space_group_name_H-M   'P 1'
#
loop_
_entity.id
_entity.type
_entity.pdbx_description
1 polymer ?
#
loop_
_entity_poly.entity_id
_entity_poly.type
_entity_poly.pdbx_seq_one_letter_code
_entity_poly.pdbx_strand_id
1 'polypeptide(L)'
;QVGASLYDGLSPTATGASDMKFVPRFVAAEREHDAGATDSFEVRLDRRMRREAVEWATRHPAQAAYLALVKMGRMWNIWPNEPSFSTWPVRLVVAGTYVPVMILALVGAWRTFHLGLPYMLCWLPAVYFTLLHAVFVSSIRYREPPLLALIVLAVAAVSGPISGTPSRREGP
;
A
#
# COMPACT_ATOMS: atom_id res chain seq x y z
N GLN A 1 -7.13 -12.64 -9.56
CA GLN A 1 -5.74 -12.90 -10.03
C GLN A 1 -4.71 -12.47 -8.97
N VAL A 2 -4.74 -13.15 -7.83
CA VAL A 2 -3.81 -12.86 -6.71
C VAL A 2 -2.39 -13.33 -7.06
N GLY A 3 -2.27 -14.44 -7.78
CA GLY A 3 -0.99 -15.01 -8.16
C GLY A 3 -0.16 -14.09 -9.04
N ALA A 4 -0.76 -13.46 -10.04
CA ALA A 4 -0.08 -12.52 -10.91
C ALA A 4 0.43 -11.29 -10.11
N SER A 5 -0.42 -10.70 -9.27
CA SER A 5 -0.04 -9.56 -8.43
C SER A 5 1.05 -9.91 -7.41
N LEU A 6 1.01 -11.14 -6.87
CA LEU A 6 2.02 -11.61 -5.94
C LEU A 6 3.36 -11.82 -6.64
N TYR A 7 3.36 -12.45 -7.83
CA TYR A 7 4.58 -12.66 -8.61
C TYR A 7 5.19 -11.34 -9.09
N ASP A 8 4.36 -10.37 -9.49
CA ASP A 8 4.81 -9.02 -9.83
C ASP A 8 5.54 -8.34 -8.64
N GLY A 9 5.07 -8.61 -7.42
CA GLY A 9 5.67 -8.09 -6.20
C GLY A 9 6.85 -8.91 -5.66
N LEU A 10 6.89 -10.22 -5.88
CA LEU A 10 7.83 -11.18 -5.28
C LEU A 10 8.40 -12.10 -6.34
N SER A 11 9.34 -11.60 -7.13
CA SER A 11 10.04 -12.37 -8.16
C SER A 11 11.48 -11.87 -8.35
N PRO A 12 12.34 -12.61 -9.04
CA PRO A 12 13.71 -12.17 -9.32
C PRO A 12 13.80 -10.85 -10.09
N THR A 13 12.75 -10.51 -10.85
CA THR A 13 12.67 -9.31 -11.69
C THR A 13 11.86 -8.17 -11.03
N ALA A 14 11.33 -8.39 -9.83
CA ALA A 14 10.52 -7.40 -9.14
C ALA A 14 11.34 -6.16 -8.75
N THR A 15 10.84 -4.98 -9.10
CA THR A 15 11.44 -3.67 -8.80
C THR A 15 10.64 -2.85 -7.79
N GLY A 16 9.52 -3.42 -7.31
CA GLY A 16 8.52 -2.74 -6.48
C GLY A 16 7.50 -1.94 -7.29
N ALA A 17 7.73 -1.71 -8.61
CA ALA A 17 6.73 -1.22 -9.54
C ALA A 17 6.01 -2.39 -10.21
N SER A 18 4.80 -2.15 -10.77
CA SER A 18 4.14 -3.15 -11.58
C SER A 18 4.82 -3.29 -12.95
N ASP A 19 5.17 -4.53 -13.32
CA ASP A 19 5.68 -4.87 -14.65
C ASP A 19 5.18 -6.27 -15.05
N MET A 20 4.05 -6.33 -15.72
CA MET A 20 3.37 -7.57 -16.12
C MET A 20 4.01 -8.28 -17.34
N LYS A 21 5.24 -7.94 -17.74
CA LYS A 21 5.95 -8.55 -18.89
C LYS A 21 6.22 -10.06 -18.71
N PHE A 22 6.14 -10.57 -17.50
CA PHE A 22 6.29 -12.00 -17.23
C PHE A 22 5.06 -12.82 -17.62
N VAL A 23 3.86 -12.23 -17.69
CA VAL A 23 2.59 -12.94 -17.93
C VAL A 23 2.59 -13.80 -19.19
N PRO A 24 3.04 -13.32 -20.38
CA PRO A 24 3.07 -14.14 -21.59
C PRO A 24 3.87 -15.43 -21.43
N ARG A 25 4.97 -15.42 -20.67
CA ARG A 25 5.78 -16.61 -20.39
C ARG A 25 4.99 -17.66 -19.64
N PHE A 26 4.26 -17.24 -18.60
CA PHE A 26 3.42 -18.15 -17.81
C PHE A 26 2.25 -18.70 -18.62
N VAL A 27 1.63 -17.84 -19.45
CA VAL A 27 0.53 -18.25 -20.35
C VAL A 27 1.01 -19.30 -21.35
N ALA A 28 2.17 -19.09 -21.98
CA ALA A 28 2.74 -20.06 -22.91
C ALA A 28 3.02 -21.41 -22.23
N ALA A 29 3.70 -21.37 -21.08
CA ALA A 29 4.04 -22.58 -20.34
C ALA A 29 2.81 -23.33 -19.79
N GLU A 30 1.72 -22.64 -19.46
CA GLU A 30 0.50 -23.27 -18.99
C GLU A 30 -0.32 -23.89 -20.14
N ARG A 31 -0.28 -23.29 -21.34
CA ARG A 31 -0.93 -23.86 -22.55
C ARG A 31 -0.32 -25.20 -22.96
N GLU A 32 0.98 -25.38 -22.78
CA GLU A 32 1.66 -26.65 -23.07
C GLU A 32 1.19 -27.78 -22.16
N HIS A 33 0.65 -27.47 -20.98
CA HIS A 33 0.18 -28.44 -19.99
C HIS A 33 -1.35 -28.59 -19.95
N ASP A 34 -2.08 -28.04 -20.91
CA ASP A 34 -3.56 -27.96 -20.87
C ASP A 34 -4.26 -29.30 -21.19
N ALA A 35 -3.56 -30.27 -21.79
CA ALA A 35 -4.13 -31.55 -22.16
C ALA A 35 -4.50 -32.39 -20.92
N GLY A 36 -5.81 -32.46 -20.60
CA GLY A 36 -6.35 -33.32 -19.54
C GLY A 36 -6.56 -32.67 -18.17
N ALA A 37 -6.45 -31.37 -18.05
CA ALA A 37 -6.66 -30.66 -16.79
C ALA A 37 -8.14 -30.44 -16.45
N THR A 38 -8.52 -30.72 -15.21
CA THR A 38 -9.89 -30.55 -14.69
C THR A 38 -10.19 -29.11 -14.23
N ASP A 39 -9.16 -28.37 -13.79
CA ASP A 39 -9.31 -26.97 -13.35
C ASP A 39 -9.29 -26.00 -14.56
N SER A 40 -9.95 -24.85 -14.45
CA SER A 40 -9.88 -23.81 -15.49
C SER A 40 -8.46 -23.28 -15.66
N PHE A 41 -8.15 -22.88 -16.88
CA PHE A 41 -6.84 -22.34 -17.26
C PHE A 41 -6.39 -21.19 -16.34
N GLU A 42 -7.28 -20.25 -16.04
CA GLU A 42 -6.98 -19.10 -15.20
C GLU A 42 -6.63 -19.48 -13.76
N VAL A 43 -7.32 -20.49 -13.20
CA VAL A 43 -7.07 -20.97 -11.84
C VAL A 43 -5.71 -21.65 -11.74
N ARG A 44 -5.35 -22.44 -12.73
CA ARG A 44 -4.03 -23.09 -12.78
C ARG A 44 -2.90 -22.07 -12.93
N LEU A 45 -3.10 -21.12 -13.83
CA LEU A 45 -2.15 -20.02 -14.08
C LEU A 45 -1.92 -19.18 -12.81
N ASP A 46 -2.99 -18.79 -12.12
CA ASP A 46 -2.92 -18.01 -10.86
C ASP A 46 -2.19 -18.81 -9.77
N ARG A 47 -2.54 -20.08 -9.61
CA ARG A 47 -1.92 -20.99 -8.63
C ARG A 47 -0.42 -21.16 -8.90
N ARG A 48 -0.02 -21.31 -10.18
CA ARG A 48 1.38 -21.43 -10.56
C ARG A 48 2.18 -20.18 -10.23
N MET A 49 1.71 -19.00 -10.67
CA MET A 49 2.36 -17.73 -10.35
C MET A 49 2.48 -17.50 -8.85
N ARG A 50 1.42 -17.78 -8.09
CA ARG A 50 1.43 -17.67 -6.63
C ARG A 50 2.47 -18.61 -6.00
N ARG A 51 2.54 -19.85 -6.44
CA ARG A 51 3.52 -20.83 -5.93
C ARG A 51 4.94 -20.39 -6.18
N GLU A 52 5.26 -19.95 -7.41
CA GLU A 52 6.61 -19.49 -7.78
C GLU A 52 7.00 -18.23 -6.99
N ALA A 53 6.07 -17.29 -6.76
CA ALA A 53 6.31 -16.10 -5.96
C ALA A 53 6.65 -16.45 -4.50
N VAL A 54 5.86 -17.31 -3.87
CA VAL A 54 6.09 -17.75 -2.48
C VAL A 54 7.40 -18.53 -2.37
N GLU A 55 7.67 -19.43 -3.30
CA GLU A 55 8.90 -20.23 -3.32
C GLU A 55 10.14 -19.34 -3.48
N TRP A 56 10.06 -18.34 -4.35
CA TRP A 56 11.16 -17.37 -4.49
C TRP A 56 11.36 -16.57 -3.20
N ALA A 57 10.30 -16.04 -2.60
CA ALA A 57 10.37 -15.24 -1.39
C ALA A 57 10.94 -16.05 -0.19
N THR A 58 10.58 -17.33 -0.08
CA THR A 58 11.10 -18.21 0.98
C THR A 58 12.56 -18.59 0.78
N ARG A 59 13.01 -18.69 -0.47
CA ARG A 59 14.42 -18.94 -0.78
C ARG A 59 15.30 -17.69 -0.67
N HIS A 60 14.71 -16.49 -0.80
CA HIS A 60 15.43 -15.22 -0.81
C HIS A 60 14.83 -14.22 0.20
N PRO A 61 14.77 -14.54 1.52
CA PRO A 61 14.07 -13.72 2.50
C PRO A 61 14.65 -12.31 2.65
N ALA A 62 15.96 -12.16 2.54
CA ALA A 62 16.60 -10.85 2.61
C ALA A 62 16.22 -9.94 1.43
N GLN A 63 16.13 -10.52 0.21
CA GLN A 63 15.69 -9.76 -0.97
C GLN A 63 14.20 -9.42 -0.91
N ALA A 64 13.37 -10.36 -0.43
CA ALA A 64 11.95 -10.10 -0.21
C ALA A 64 11.72 -8.98 0.81
N ALA A 65 12.48 -8.96 1.91
CA ALA A 65 12.44 -7.88 2.90
C ALA A 65 12.91 -6.54 2.31
N TYR A 66 13.99 -6.54 1.54
CA TYR A 66 14.46 -5.35 0.83
C TYR A 66 13.39 -4.80 -0.13
N LEU A 67 12.76 -5.67 -0.94
CA LEU A 67 11.66 -5.28 -1.83
C LEU A 67 10.46 -4.71 -1.06
N ALA A 68 10.15 -5.26 0.11
CA ALA A 68 9.09 -4.72 0.98
C ALA A 68 9.40 -3.28 1.40
N LEU A 69 10.63 -2.99 1.82
CA LEU A 69 11.07 -1.63 2.16
C LEU A 69 11.02 -0.69 0.96
N VAL A 70 11.49 -1.13 -0.21
CA VAL A 70 11.40 -0.35 -1.46
C VAL A 70 9.96 -0.02 -1.80
N LYS A 71 9.04 -0.99 -1.69
CA LYS A 71 7.61 -0.79 -1.97
C LYS A 71 6.96 0.18 -0.98
N MET A 72 7.27 0.07 0.32
CA MET A 72 6.81 1.02 1.32
C MET A 72 7.32 2.44 1.01
N GLY A 73 8.59 2.59 0.67
CA GLY A 73 9.16 3.87 0.25
C GLY A 73 8.49 4.44 -1.01
N ARG A 74 8.16 3.59 -2.00
CA ARG A 74 7.45 4.01 -3.21
C ARG A 74 6.01 4.46 -2.94
N MET A 75 5.31 3.80 -2.01
CA MET A 75 3.94 4.17 -1.63
C MET A 75 3.89 5.56 -0.97
N TRP A 76 4.81 5.81 -0.04
CA TRP A 76 4.87 7.06 0.72
C TRP A 76 5.80 8.12 0.12
N ASN A 77 6.28 7.88 -1.13
CA ASN A 77 7.15 8.82 -1.82
C ASN A 77 6.46 10.19 -2.00
N ILE A 78 7.20 11.26 -1.73
CA ILE A 78 6.74 12.64 -1.93
C ILE A 78 6.58 12.93 -3.42
N TRP A 79 7.48 12.37 -4.24
CA TRP A 79 7.53 12.63 -5.67
C TRP A 79 6.68 11.64 -6.46
N PRO A 80 6.00 12.08 -7.54
CA PRO A 80 5.35 11.16 -8.47
C PRO A 80 6.34 10.14 -9.01
N ASN A 81 5.96 8.85 -8.95
CA ASN A 81 6.80 7.75 -9.48
C ASN A 81 6.72 7.65 -11.02
N GLU A 82 5.76 8.36 -11.63
CA GLU A 82 5.54 8.36 -13.08
C GLU A 82 6.36 9.48 -13.73
N PRO A 83 7.24 9.17 -14.71
CA PRO A 83 8.09 10.17 -15.37
C PRO A 83 7.33 11.33 -16.01
N SER A 84 6.14 11.05 -16.58
CA SER A 84 5.28 12.06 -17.22
C SER A 84 4.78 13.14 -16.26
N PHE A 85 4.67 12.83 -14.96
CA PHE A 85 4.27 13.78 -13.90
C PHE A 85 5.45 14.29 -13.07
N SER A 86 6.68 14.05 -13.51
CA SER A 86 7.90 14.35 -12.74
C SER A 86 8.50 15.73 -13.08
N THR A 87 7.72 16.66 -13.64
CA THR A 87 8.16 18.03 -13.90
C THR A 87 8.32 18.81 -12.60
N TRP A 88 9.26 19.78 -12.56
CA TRP A 88 9.57 20.55 -11.36
C TRP A 88 8.36 21.28 -10.75
N PRO A 89 7.47 21.93 -11.52
CA PRO A 89 6.28 22.57 -10.94
C PRO A 89 5.34 21.57 -10.26
N VAL A 90 5.10 20.41 -10.90
CA VAL A 90 4.24 19.36 -10.34
C VAL A 90 4.83 18.81 -9.04
N ARG A 91 6.13 18.61 -8.99
CA ARG A 91 6.82 18.18 -7.76
C ARG A 91 6.62 19.18 -6.61
N LEU A 92 6.75 20.47 -6.88
CA LEU A 92 6.54 21.51 -5.86
C LEU A 92 5.11 21.54 -5.35
N VAL A 93 4.12 21.46 -6.24
CA VAL A 93 2.70 21.44 -5.84
C VAL A 93 2.41 20.19 -5.00
N VAL A 94 2.85 19.01 -5.45
CA VAL A 94 2.64 17.76 -4.71
C VAL A 94 3.35 17.81 -3.34
N ALA A 95 4.60 18.26 -3.27
CA ALA A 95 5.32 18.36 -2.00
C ALA A 95 4.67 19.40 -1.08
N GLY A 96 4.30 20.58 -1.62
CA GLY A 96 3.70 21.66 -0.84
C GLY A 96 2.32 21.33 -0.26
N THR A 97 1.60 20.40 -0.87
CA THR A 97 0.30 19.94 -0.34
C THR A 97 0.45 18.70 0.53
N TYR A 98 1.24 17.74 0.10
CA TYR A 98 1.36 16.44 0.76
C TYR A 98 2.18 16.49 2.06
N VAL A 99 3.33 17.18 2.04
CA VAL A 99 4.24 17.19 3.20
C VAL A 99 3.60 17.84 4.44
N PRO A 100 2.96 19.03 4.35
CA PRO A 100 2.28 19.61 5.51
C PRO A 100 1.18 18.70 6.08
N VAL A 101 0.38 18.08 5.21
CA VAL A 101 -0.68 17.16 5.63
C VAL A 101 -0.09 15.97 6.37
N MET A 102 1.00 15.38 5.87
CA MET A 102 1.65 14.24 6.53
C MET A 102 2.26 14.62 7.88
N ILE A 103 2.92 15.79 7.98
CA ILE A 103 3.46 16.26 9.26
C ILE A 103 2.34 16.47 10.28
N LEU A 104 1.26 17.15 9.87
CA LEU A 104 0.11 17.37 10.74
C LEU A 104 -0.59 16.05 11.12
N ALA A 105 -0.71 15.10 10.18
CA ALA A 105 -1.28 13.78 10.49
C ALA A 105 -0.45 13.01 11.50
N LEU A 106 0.89 13.06 11.41
CA LEU A 106 1.78 12.43 12.39
C LEU A 106 1.66 13.10 13.76
N VAL A 107 1.62 14.43 13.80
CA VAL A 107 1.39 15.19 15.06
C VAL A 107 0.02 14.84 15.63
N GLY A 108 -1.01 14.80 14.80
CA GLY A 108 -2.37 14.42 15.21
C GLY A 108 -2.44 12.99 15.74
N ALA A 109 -1.83 12.03 15.03
CA ALA A 109 -1.74 10.66 15.49
C ALA A 109 -1.05 10.55 16.85
N TRP A 110 0.08 11.24 17.03
CA TRP A 110 0.79 11.28 18.31
C TRP A 110 -0.07 11.86 19.45
N ARG A 111 -0.71 13.00 19.20
CA ARG A 111 -1.55 13.68 20.22
C ARG A 111 -2.80 12.90 20.58
N THR A 112 -3.36 12.14 19.63
CA THR A 112 -4.63 11.41 19.79
C THR A 112 -4.44 9.93 20.10
N PHE A 113 -3.21 9.43 20.15
CA PHE A 113 -2.90 8.02 20.35
C PHE A 113 -3.55 7.44 21.63
N HIS A 114 -3.65 8.24 22.69
CA HIS A 114 -4.21 7.84 23.98
C HIS A 114 -5.74 8.03 24.07
N LEU A 115 -6.37 8.62 23.05
CA LEU A 115 -7.80 8.99 23.10
C LEU A 115 -8.74 7.87 22.64
N GLY A 116 -8.19 6.68 22.33
CA GLY A 116 -8.95 5.47 22.10
C GLY A 116 -9.36 5.23 20.66
N LEU A 117 -10.33 4.33 20.52
CA LEU A 117 -10.70 3.67 19.27
C LEU A 117 -11.02 4.61 18.08
N PRO A 118 -11.74 5.72 18.22
CA PRO A 118 -12.07 6.58 17.08
C PRO A 118 -10.84 7.08 16.32
N TYR A 119 -9.80 7.46 17.06
CA TYR A 119 -8.55 7.95 16.44
C TYR A 119 -7.68 6.81 15.92
N MET A 120 -7.74 5.63 16.55
CA MET A 120 -7.07 4.43 16.05
C MET A 120 -7.59 4.05 14.66
N LEU A 121 -8.89 4.16 14.41
CA LEU A 121 -9.50 3.89 13.10
C LEU A 121 -8.98 4.83 12.01
N CYS A 122 -8.45 6.00 12.35
CA CYS A 122 -7.91 6.95 11.37
C CYS A 122 -6.49 6.57 10.90
N TRP A 123 -5.63 6.00 11.76
CA TRP A 123 -4.27 5.61 11.33
C TRP A 123 -4.18 4.13 10.93
N LEU A 124 -5.12 3.29 11.38
CA LEU A 124 -5.15 1.86 11.04
C LEU A 124 -5.17 1.58 9.53
N PRO A 125 -5.94 2.30 8.68
CA PRO A 125 -5.87 2.15 7.24
C PRO A 125 -4.47 2.39 6.67
N ALA A 126 -3.73 3.36 7.20
CA ALA A 126 -2.37 3.65 6.74
C ALA A 126 -1.42 2.47 7.02
N VAL A 127 -1.52 1.87 8.22
CA VAL A 127 -0.76 0.66 8.57
C VAL A 127 -1.17 -0.51 7.70
N TYR A 128 -2.48 -0.76 7.56
CA TYR A 128 -3.00 -1.86 6.76
C TYR A 128 -2.53 -1.79 5.30
N PHE A 129 -2.71 -0.64 4.63
CA PHE A 129 -2.29 -0.48 3.24
C PHE A 129 -0.77 -0.56 3.10
N THR A 130 0.00 -0.06 4.07
CA THR A 130 1.46 -0.18 4.07
C THR A 130 1.89 -1.65 4.12
N LEU A 131 1.31 -2.45 5.02
CA LEU A 131 1.62 -3.87 5.13
C LEU A 131 1.15 -4.67 3.91
N LEU A 132 -0.04 -4.35 3.38
CA LEU A 132 -0.55 -4.97 2.16
C LEU A 132 0.40 -4.74 0.98
N HIS A 133 0.84 -3.51 0.78
CA HIS A 133 1.72 -3.14 -0.34
C HIS A 133 3.21 -3.41 -0.07
N ALA A 134 3.59 -3.84 1.13
CA ALA A 134 4.88 -4.45 1.37
C ALA A 134 5.02 -5.80 0.66
N VAL A 135 3.91 -6.52 0.49
CA VAL A 135 3.86 -7.82 -0.20
C VAL A 135 3.57 -7.64 -1.70
N PHE A 136 2.50 -6.92 -2.03
CA PHE A 136 2.10 -6.65 -3.41
C PHE A 136 2.87 -5.48 -4.02
N VAL A 137 2.63 -5.19 -5.30
CA VAL A 137 3.20 -4.01 -5.96
C VAL A 137 2.73 -2.72 -5.32
N SER A 138 3.56 -1.69 -5.40
CA SER A 138 3.30 -0.41 -4.77
C SER A 138 3.31 0.75 -5.77
N SER A 139 2.36 1.66 -5.58
CA SER A 139 2.24 2.93 -6.29
C SER A 139 1.71 4.01 -5.35
N ILE A 140 2.01 5.27 -5.66
CA ILE A 140 1.48 6.42 -4.90
C ILE A 140 -0.05 6.48 -4.88
N ARG A 141 -0.74 5.86 -5.85
CA ARG A 141 -2.21 5.78 -5.88
C ARG A 141 -2.80 4.98 -4.72
N TYR A 142 -2.06 4.02 -4.20
CA TYR A 142 -2.53 3.15 -3.11
C TYR A 142 -2.50 3.82 -1.74
N ARG A 143 -1.92 5.01 -1.61
CA ARG A 143 -1.98 5.83 -0.40
C ARG A 143 -3.23 6.71 -0.31
N GLU A 144 -3.97 6.88 -1.41
CA GLU A 144 -5.16 7.75 -1.43
C GLU A 144 -6.24 7.34 -0.41
N PRO A 145 -6.64 6.06 -0.31
CA PRO A 145 -7.62 5.65 0.70
C PRO A 145 -7.17 5.95 2.15
N PRO A 146 -5.95 5.59 2.59
CA PRO A 146 -5.50 5.93 3.93
C PRO A 146 -5.27 7.44 4.13
N LEU A 147 -4.95 8.20 3.07
CA LEU A 147 -4.73 9.63 3.17
C LEU A 147 -5.98 10.38 3.62
N LEU A 148 -7.17 9.96 3.19
CA LEU A 148 -8.42 10.54 3.65
C LEU A 148 -8.58 10.44 5.18
N ALA A 149 -8.26 9.29 5.75
CA ALA A 149 -8.29 9.10 7.20
C ALA A 149 -7.18 9.89 7.92
N LEU A 150 -5.99 10.00 7.30
CA LEU A 150 -4.88 10.79 7.85
C LEU A 150 -5.18 12.30 7.86
N ILE A 151 -6.00 12.81 6.91
CA ILE A 151 -6.45 14.21 6.92
C ILE A 151 -7.26 14.50 8.20
N VAL A 152 -8.08 13.57 8.67
CA VAL A 152 -8.82 13.74 9.94
C VAL A 152 -7.85 13.92 11.11
N LEU A 153 -6.77 13.16 11.15
CA LEU A 153 -5.71 13.34 12.16
C LEU A 153 -4.98 14.67 12.01
N ALA A 154 -4.73 15.11 10.77
CA ALA A 154 -4.12 16.42 10.51
C ALA A 154 -5.01 17.56 11.02
N VAL A 155 -6.32 17.46 10.85
CA VAL A 155 -7.28 18.42 11.39
C VAL A 155 -7.26 18.38 12.93
N ALA A 156 -7.26 17.18 13.54
CA ALA A 156 -7.19 17.03 15.01
C ALA A 156 -5.89 17.61 15.60
N ALA A 157 -4.80 17.64 14.85
CA ALA A 157 -3.55 18.29 15.25
C ALA A 157 -3.70 19.80 15.46
N VAL A 158 -4.53 20.44 14.62
CA VAL A 158 -4.74 21.91 14.65
C VAL A 158 -5.88 22.29 15.60
N SER A 159 -7.00 21.55 15.56
CA SER A 159 -8.22 21.88 16.28
C SER A 159 -8.25 21.34 17.73
N GLY A 160 -7.31 20.48 18.07
CA GLY A 160 -7.37 19.70 19.31
C GLY A 160 -8.35 18.52 19.22
N PRO A 161 -8.28 17.57 20.15
CA PRO A 161 -9.19 16.43 20.18
C PRO A 161 -10.63 16.93 20.39
N ILE A 162 -11.58 16.32 19.69
CA ILE A 162 -13.00 16.57 19.90
C ILE A 162 -13.34 16.03 21.31
N SER A 163 -13.35 16.91 22.29
CA SER A 163 -13.76 16.58 23.63
C SER A 163 -15.29 16.46 23.66
N GLY A 164 -15.78 15.27 23.37
CA GLY A 164 -17.17 14.89 23.64
C GLY A 164 -17.37 14.69 25.14
N THR A 165 -17.25 15.74 25.92
CA THR A 165 -17.77 15.73 27.28
C THR A 165 -19.26 16.03 27.15
N PRO A 166 -20.17 15.04 27.37
CA PRO A 166 -21.58 15.39 27.55
C PRO A 166 -21.61 16.33 28.76
N SER A 167 -22.03 17.55 28.54
CA SER A 167 -22.33 18.46 29.65
C SER A 167 -23.32 17.74 30.56
N ARG A 168 -22.87 17.32 31.70
CA ARG A 168 -23.73 16.87 32.78
C ARG A 168 -24.64 18.07 33.06
N ARG A 169 -25.86 18.05 32.51
CA ARG A 169 -26.91 18.98 32.94
C ARG A 169 -27.13 18.65 34.41
N GLU A 170 -26.56 19.47 35.26
CA GLU A 170 -27.00 19.56 36.63
C GLU A 170 -28.45 20.08 36.55
N GLY A 171 -29.39 19.19 36.76
CA GLY A 171 -30.81 19.53 36.98
C GLY A 171 -30.96 20.19 38.34
N PRO A 172 -31.94 21.07 38.47
CA PRO A 172 -32.23 21.77 39.71
C PRO A 172 -32.69 20.84 40.82
#